data_c3eda9637f8262407271b17b9dc53de8
#
_entry.id   c3eda9637f8262407271b17b9dc53de8
#
_cell.length_a   1.000
_cell.length_b   1.000
_cell.length_c   1.000
_cell.angle_alpha   90.00
_cell.angle_beta   90.00
_cell.angle_gamma   90.00
#
_symmetry.space_group_name_H-M   'P 1'
#
loop_
_entity.id
_entity.type
_entity.pdbx_description
1 polymer ?
#
loop_
_entity_poly.entity_id
_entity_poly.type
_entity_poly.pdbx_seq_one_letter_code
_entity_poly.pdbx_strand_id
1 'polypeptide(L)'
;VGTDYIKLVADSGTGNGLSTPTPFDKNGNGLVDVIYAGDIKGNLWKFDVSSSTPSSWNVAIGGLPLFVSGTTKPIISPPAVSFHPKKGQLIMFGTGKYLETADTTNTSTQSIYGLWDLNTPATITAGRLVQQVMTDATVRTATQNQVTYSDTIKGWYINLPVSGERITGVPMLEDGILLFTTIVPSASPCDFGGRGFANALDFLTGSMLAFPAFDINRNRVLSLDDGLSAGVEIGFSVGGGTRIRGSADDLLVSSRADGTLVQTTTAKGYTGLRGRITWREFVQ
;
A
#
# COMPACT_ATOMS: atom_id res chain seq x y z
N VAL A 1 28.07 -20.69 -13.30
CA VAL A 1 27.17 -19.90 -12.46
C VAL A 1 27.74 -20.01 -11.06
N GLY A 2 28.20 -18.87 -10.51
CA GLY A 2 28.87 -18.83 -9.22
C GLY A 2 27.94 -19.20 -8.06
N THR A 3 28.56 -19.44 -6.92
CA THR A 3 27.90 -19.79 -5.65
C THR A 3 27.31 -18.58 -4.93
N ASP A 4 27.31 -17.41 -5.56
CA ASP A 4 27.10 -16.13 -4.90
C ASP A 4 25.65 -15.60 -4.97
N TYR A 5 24.73 -16.34 -5.60
CA TYR A 5 23.32 -15.98 -5.66
C TYR A 5 22.41 -17.21 -5.74
N ILE A 6 21.15 -17.02 -5.28
CA ILE A 6 20.07 -17.99 -5.41
C ILE A 6 18.96 -17.37 -6.23
N LYS A 7 18.51 -18.10 -7.25
CA LYS A 7 17.39 -17.68 -8.10
C LYS A 7 16.13 -18.39 -7.63
N LEU A 8 15.13 -17.62 -7.16
CA LEU A 8 13.78 -18.07 -6.88
C LEU A 8 12.86 -17.64 -8.03
N VAL A 9 12.25 -18.60 -8.70
CA VAL A 9 11.37 -18.34 -9.87
C VAL A 9 9.91 -18.38 -9.40
N ALA A 10 9.24 -17.23 -9.39
CA ALA A 10 7.83 -17.12 -9.02
C ALA A 10 6.89 -17.50 -10.19
N ASP A 11 7.19 -16.99 -11.40
CA ASP A 11 6.46 -17.31 -12.64
C ASP A 11 7.48 -17.61 -13.75
N SER A 12 7.32 -18.73 -14.44
CA SER A 12 8.16 -19.12 -15.58
C SER A 12 7.57 -18.70 -16.92
N GLY A 13 6.37 -18.09 -16.94
CA GLY A 13 5.70 -17.60 -18.13
C GLY A 13 6.34 -16.34 -18.70
N THR A 14 5.97 -16.00 -19.93
CA THR A 14 6.41 -14.77 -20.62
C THR A 14 5.50 -13.59 -20.25
N GLY A 15 6.00 -12.37 -20.49
CA GLY A 15 5.21 -11.13 -20.32
C GLY A 15 4.88 -10.81 -18.87
N ASN A 16 5.71 -11.25 -17.91
CA ASN A 16 5.60 -10.91 -16.50
C ASN A 16 6.88 -10.23 -16.01
N GLY A 17 6.78 -9.44 -14.95
CA GLY A 17 7.88 -8.78 -14.27
C GLY A 17 7.55 -8.61 -12.79
N LEU A 18 8.48 -9.06 -11.93
CA LEU A 18 8.37 -8.87 -10.49
C LEU A 18 8.66 -7.39 -10.17
N SER A 19 7.83 -6.81 -9.31
CA SER A 19 8.01 -5.45 -8.80
C SER A 19 9.05 -5.39 -7.67
N THR A 20 9.30 -4.20 -7.15
CA THR A 20 10.22 -4.01 -6.02
C THR A 20 9.76 -4.84 -4.82
N PRO A 21 10.63 -5.69 -4.27
CA PRO A 21 10.29 -6.53 -3.13
C PRO A 21 10.37 -5.76 -1.81
N THR A 22 9.57 -6.18 -0.83
CA THR A 22 9.63 -5.72 0.56
C THR A 22 10.08 -6.85 1.45
N PRO A 23 11.29 -6.80 2.02
CA PRO A 23 11.77 -7.75 3.01
C PRO A 23 11.13 -7.48 4.38
N PHE A 24 10.92 -8.53 5.16
CA PHE A 24 10.34 -8.42 6.50
C PHE A 24 10.94 -9.45 7.47
N ASP A 25 11.34 -8.97 8.65
CA ASP A 25 11.79 -9.77 9.79
C ASP A 25 10.58 -10.11 10.66
N LYS A 26 10.16 -11.38 10.69
CA LYS A 26 8.97 -11.86 11.41
C LYS A 26 9.18 -11.99 12.92
N ASN A 27 10.41 -12.12 13.36
CA ASN A 27 10.72 -12.48 14.75
C ASN A 27 11.56 -11.43 15.49
N GLY A 28 11.99 -10.37 14.79
CA GLY A 28 12.73 -9.25 15.36
C GLY A 28 14.20 -9.57 15.66
N ASN A 29 14.79 -10.57 15.00
CA ASN A 29 16.19 -10.97 15.20
C ASN A 29 17.18 -10.21 14.32
N GLY A 30 16.71 -9.30 13.46
CA GLY A 30 17.52 -8.52 12.52
C GLY A 30 17.81 -9.22 11.20
N LEU A 31 17.29 -10.44 10.98
CA LEU A 31 17.40 -11.18 9.72
C LEU A 31 16.06 -11.18 8.99
N VAL A 32 16.11 -11.12 7.66
CA VAL A 32 14.90 -11.22 6.83
C VAL A 32 14.40 -12.65 6.81
N ASP A 33 13.14 -12.85 7.17
CA ASP A 33 12.49 -14.18 7.14
C ASP A 33 11.60 -14.36 5.91
N VAL A 34 10.99 -13.28 5.43
CA VAL A 34 10.02 -13.31 4.32
C VAL A 34 10.17 -12.09 3.45
N ILE A 35 9.90 -12.28 2.16
CA ILE A 35 9.90 -11.18 1.18
C ILE A 35 8.56 -11.21 0.45
N TYR A 36 7.92 -10.04 0.28
CA TYR A 36 6.71 -9.89 -0.51
C TYR A 36 7.00 -9.04 -1.75
N ALA A 37 6.44 -9.43 -2.89
CA ALA A 37 6.55 -8.67 -4.13
C ALA A 37 5.33 -8.88 -5.02
N GLY A 38 4.89 -7.82 -5.68
CA GLY A 38 3.86 -7.89 -6.71
C GLY A 38 4.43 -8.24 -8.08
N ASP A 39 3.56 -8.44 -9.06
CA ASP A 39 3.96 -8.58 -10.47
C ASP A 39 2.98 -7.86 -11.42
N ILE A 40 3.38 -7.78 -12.70
CA ILE A 40 2.57 -7.11 -13.74
C ILE A 40 1.26 -7.87 -14.03
N LYS A 41 1.20 -9.16 -13.77
CA LYS A 41 0.00 -10.00 -13.93
C LYS A 41 -0.97 -9.91 -12.75
N GLY A 42 -0.64 -9.13 -11.73
CA GLY A 42 -1.48 -8.91 -10.54
C GLY A 42 -1.39 -10.01 -9.50
N ASN A 43 -0.29 -10.74 -9.46
CA ASN A 43 -0.01 -11.68 -8.38
C ASN A 43 0.79 -10.98 -7.27
N LEU A 44 0.45 -11.25 -6.02
CA LEU A 44 1.28 -10.94 -4.86
C LEU A 44 2.00 -12.22 -4.44
N TRP A 45 3.30 -12.21 -4.53
CA TRP A 45 4.18 -13.33 -4.19
C TRP A 45 4.73 -13.20 -2.78
N LYS A 46 4.99 -14.36 -2.18
CA LYS A 46 5.68 -14.50 -0.92
C LYS A 46 6.86 -15.46 -1.08
N PHE A 47 8.02 -15.05 -0.61
CA PHE A 47 9.24 -15.86 -0.61
C PHE A 47 9.62 -16.15 0.83
N ASP A 48 9.84 -17.42 1.17
CA ASP A 48 10.35 -17.83 2.47
C ASP A 48 11.87 -17.93 2.40
N VAL A 49 12.53 -17.05 3.16
CA VAL A 49 13.99 -16.98 3.27
C VAL A 49 14.45 -17.13 4.73
N SER A 50 13.58 -17.68 5.58
CA SER A 50 13.83 -17.83 7.03
C SER A 50 14.86 -18.89 7.40
N SER A 51 15.17 -19.81 6.47
CA SER A 51 16.16 -20.85 6.72
C SER A 51 17.57 -20.27 6.74
N SER A 52 18.39 -20.70 7.71
CA SER A 52 19.85 -20.43 7.71
C SER A 52 20.59 -21.12 6.57
N THR A 53 19.95 -22.08 5.89
CA THR A 53 20.48 -22.79 4.72
C THR A 53 19.82 -22.22 3.46
N PRO A 54 20.52 -21.39 2.66
CA PRO A 54 19.93 -20.70 1.52
C PRO A 54 19.33 -21.62 0.45
N SER A 55 19.81 -22.85 0.28
CA SER A 55 19.23 -23.82 -0.64
C SER A 55 17.81 -24.29 -0.24
N SER A 56 17.36 -23.95 0.97
CA SER A 56 15.99 -24.21 1.44
C SER A 56 15.04 -23.04 1.17
N TRP A 57 15.54 -21.90 0.70
CA TRP A 57 14.71 -20.76 0.34
C TRP A 57 13.82 -21.09 -0.84
N ASN A 58 12.60 -20.63 -0.80
CA ASN A 58 11.62 -21.00 -1.81
C ASN A 58 10.54 -19.93 -2.02
N VAL A 59 9.80 -20.06 -3.13
CA VAL A 59 8.51 -19.39 -3.31
C VAL A 59 7.51 -20.11 -2.42
N ALA A 60 6.99 -19.40 -1.44
CA ALA A 60 6.06 -19.95 -0.45
C ALA A 60 4.78 -20.50 -1.11
N ILE A 61 3.95 -21.19 -0.33
CA ILE A 61 2.64 -21.72 -0.76
C ILE A 61 2.78 -22.72 -1.92
N GLY A 62 3.88 -23.51 -1.92
CA GLY A 62 4.11 -24.50 -2.99
C GLY A 62 4.33 -23.89 -4.38
N GLY A 63 4.88 -22.67 -4.44
CA GLY A 63 5.09 -21.96 -5.71
C GLY A 63 3.86 -21.20 -6.21
N LEU A 64 2.79 -21.11 -5.42
CA LEU A 64 1.59 -20.31 -5.75
C LEU A 64 1.68 -18.89 -5.17
N PRO A 65 1.01 -17.89 -5.78
CA PRO A 65 0.93 -16.56 -5.21
C PRO A 65 0.12 -16.54 -3.90
N LEU A 66 0.48 -15.63 -3.00
CA LEU A 66 -0.29 -15.37 -1.77
C LEU A 66 -1.69 -14.82 -2.10
N PHE A 67 -1.78 -14.00 -3.16
CA PHE A 67 -3.04 -13.41 -3.63
C PHE A 67 -2.97 -13.14 -5.13
N VAL A 68 -4.13 -13.17 -5.79
CA VAL A 68 -4.29 -12.82 -7.20
C VAL A 68 -5.34 -11.73 -7.33
N SER A 69 -4.93 -10.53 -7.72
CA SER A 69 -5.82 -9.39 -7.95
C SER A 69 -6.48 -9.42 -9.35
N GLY A 70 -5.88 -10.15 -10.28
CA GLY A 70 -6.30 -10.28 -11.68
C GLY A 70 -5.38 -9.53 -12.65
N THR A 71 -5.35 -9.98 -13.91
CA THR A 71 -4.43 -9.49 -14.94
C THR A 71 -4.63 -8.03 -15.35
N THR A 72 -5.79 -7.44 -15.04
CA THR A 72 -6.07 -6.01 -15.24
C THR A 72 -5.66 -5.16 -14.05
N LYS A 73 -5.16 -5.77 -12.98
CA LYS A 73 -4.77 -5.13 -11.72
C LYS A 73 -3.31 -5.41 -11.37
N PRO A 74 -2.34 -4.92 -12.18
CA PRO A 74 -0.91 -5.12 -11.93
C PRO A 74 -0.51 -4.54 -10.57
N ILE A 75 0.48 -5.17 -9.92
CA ILE A 75 1.03 -4.72 -8.64
C ILE A 75 2.48 -4.33 -8.89
N ILE A 76 2.75 -3.02 -9.06
CA ILE A 76 4.07 -2.53 -9.47
C ILE A 76 4.85 -1.83 -8.35
N SER A 77 4.17 -1.35 -7.31
CA SER A 77 4.82 -0.73 -6.16
C SER A 77 5.10 -1.75 -5.06
N PRO A 78 6.15 -1.53 -4.24
CA PRO A 78 6.43 -2.40 -3.11
C PRO A 78 5.27 -2.38 -2.12
N PRO A 79 4.85 -3.52 -1.56
CA PRO A 79 3.84 -3.54 -0.51
C PRO A 79 4.37 -2.97 0.80
N ALA A 80 3.52 -2.28 1.56
CA ALA A 80 3.79 -1.98 2.96
C ALA A 80 3.47 -3.21 3.82
N VAL A 81 4.34 -3.54 4.77
CA VAL A 81 4.18 -4.72 5.63
C VAL A 81 4.29 -4.31 7.09
N SER A 82 3.40 -4.85 7.90
CA SER A 82 3.37 -4.63 9.35
C SER A 82 3.01 -5.91 10.10
N PHE A 83 3.30 -5.95 11.39
CA PHE A 83 2.71 -6.95 12.27
C PHE A 83 1.20 -6.73 12.40
N HIS A 84 0.46 -7.82 12.37
CA HIS A 84 -0.97 -7.78 12.70
C HIS A 84 -1.16 -7.96 14.21
N PRO A 85 -2.04 -7.20 14.90
CA PRO A 85 -2.20 -7.26 16.36
C PRO A 85 -2.52 -8.65 16.93
N LYS A 86 -3.20 -9.51 16.17
CA LYS A 86 -3.47 -10.88 16.62
C LYS A 86 -2.24 -11.77 16.47
N LYS A 87 -1.68 -11.88 15.28
CA LYS A 87 -0.45 -12.60 14.88
C LYS A 87 -0.26 -12.48 13.37
N GLY A 88 0.91 -12.86 12.88
CA GLY A 88 1.22 -12.81 11.44
C GLY A 88 1.45 -11.39 10.94
N GLN A 89 1.32 -11.20 9.64
CA GLN A 89 1.61 -9.95 8.96
C GLN A 89 0.37 -9.38 8.28
N LEU A 90 0.28 -8.06 8.21
CA LEU A 90 -0.66 -7.35 7.36
C LEU A 90 0.11 -6.74 6.19
N ILE A 91 -0.25 -7.12 4.98
CA ILE A 91 0.38 -6.70 3.74
C ILE A 91 -0.58 -5.75 3.01
N MET A 92 -0.17 -4.50 2.82
CA MET A 92 -0.97 -3.46 2.17
C MET A 92 -0.31 -3.08 0.84
N PHE A 93 -1.08 -3.10 -0.25
CA PHE A 93 -0.57 -2.80 -1.58
C PHE A 93 -1.66 -2.27 -2.49
N GLY A 94 -1.25 -1.43 -3.42
CA GLY A 94 -2.12 -0.90 -4.46
C GLY A 94 -1.93 -1.62 -5.79
N THR A 95 -2.90 -1.44 -6.68
CA THR A 95 -2.82 -1.93 -8.06
C THR A 95 -2.84 -0.79 -9.06
N GLY A 96 -2.36 -1.08 -10.27
CA GLY A 96 -2.27 -0.19 -11.39
C GLY A 96 -0.83 0.01 -11.85
N LYS A 97 -0.66 0.42 -13.10
CA LYS A 97 0.62 0.78 -13.69
C LYS A 97 0.50 2.08 -14.50
N TYR A 98 1.61 2.77 -14.64
CA TYR A 98 1.75 3.94 -15.52
C TYR A 98 3.16 3.92 -16.10
N LEU A 99 3.40 2.96 -17.02
CA LEU A 99 4.73 2.62 -17.54
C LEU A 99 4.82 2.80 -19.07
N GLU A 100 3.68 2.82 -19.77
CA GLU A 100 3.61 2.89 -21.22
C GLU A 100 2.46 3.80 -21.68
N THR A 101 2.51 4.26 -22.91
CA THR A 101 1.52 5.19 -23.46
C THR A 101 0.09 4.65 -23.38
N ALA A 102 -0.12 3.34 -23.57
CA ALA A 102 -1.43 2.71 -23.46
C ALA A 102 -2.05 2.87 -22.06
N ASP A 103 -1.25 3.09 -21.02
CA ASP A 103 -1.75 3.28 -19.68
C ASP A 103 -2.52 4.61 -19.48
N THR A 104 -2.30 5.61 -20.33
CA THR A 104 -3.01 6.89 -20.28
C THR A 104 -4.51 6.76 -20.53
N THR A 105 -4.91 5.76 -21.31
CA THR A 105 -6.31 5.50 -21.71
C THR A 105 -6.92 4.28 -21.02
N ASN A 106 -6.15 3.59 -20.18
CA ASN A 106 -6.65 2.41 -19.46
C ASN A 106 -7.62 2.83 -18.35
N THR A 107 -8.86 2.36 -18.44
CA THR A 107 -9.96 2.67 -17.51
C THR A 107 -10.28 1.53 -16.54
N SER A 108 -9.47 0.48 -16.51
CA SER A 108 -9.67 -0.66 -15.60
C SER A 108 -9.70 -0.22 -14.14
N THR A 109 -10.66 -0.72 -13.37
CA THR A 109 -10.77 -0.45 -11.94
C THR A 109 -9.59 -1.03 -11.18
N GLN A 110 -8.82 -0.19 -10.50
CA GLN A 110 -7.75 -0.59 -9.63
C GLN A 110 -8.20 -0.58 -8.16
N SER A 111 -7.37 -1.10 -7.27
CA SER A 111 -7.75 -1.28 -5.87
C SER A 111 -6.57 -1.11 -4.93
N ILE A 112 -6.88 -0.79 -3.68
CA ILE A 112 -5.99 -0.94 -2.52
C ILE A 112 -6.46 -2.13 -1.69
N TYR A 113 -5.53 -2.93 -1.18
CA TYR A 113 -5.77 -4.13 -0.40
C TYR A 113 -5.00 -4.09 0.92
N GLY A 114 -5.58 -4.70 1.96
CA GLY A 114 -4.89 -5.10 3.18
C GLY A 114 -5.13 -6.58 3.44
N LEU A 115 -4.10 -7.41 3.38
CA LEU A 115 -4.18 -8.87 3.50
C LEU A 115 -3.52 -9.36 4.78
N TRP A 116 -4.22 -10.18 5.53
CA TRP A 116 -3.68 -10.83 6.73
C TRP A 116 -3.06 -12.18 6.39
N ASP A 117 -1.75 -12.23 6.37
CA ASP A 117 -0.96 -13.45 6.22
C ASP A 117 -0.65 -14.08 7.57
N LEU A 118 -1.22 -15.25 7.80
CA LEU A 118 -0.98 -16.10 8.98
C LEU A 118 0.20 -17.06 8.81
N ASN A 119 0.97 -16.93 7.73
CA ASN A 119 2.00 -17.88 7.34
C ASN A 119 1.45 -19.30 7.09
N THR A 120 0.17 -19.41 6.74
CA THR A 120 -0.43 -20.68 6.29
C THR A 120 -0.09 -20.93 4.82
N PRO A 121 0.09 -22.18 4.40
CA PRO A 121 0.44 -22.49 3.00
C PRO A 121 -0.81 -22.45 2.09
N ALA A 122 -1.52 -21.32 2.07
CA ALA A 122 -2.75 -21.16 1.31
C ALA A 122 -2.87 -19.76 0.69
N THR A 123 -3.25 -19.70 -0.57
CA THR A 123 -3.60 -18.46 -1.28
C THR A 123 -4.84 -17.81 -0.63
N ILE A 124 -4.77 -16.50 -0.44
CA ILE A 124 -5.92 -15.71 0.01
C ILE A 124 -6.78 -15.37 -1.21
N THR A 125 -8.08 -15.59 -1.12
CA THR A 125 -9.03 -15.30 -2.20
C THR A 125 -9.82 -14.03 -1.92
N ALA A 126 -10.28 -13.33 -2.97
CA ALA A 126 -11.04 -12.08 -2.84
C ALA A 126 -12.32 -12.22 -2.00
N GLY A 127 -12.99 -13.37 -2.04
CA GLY A 127 -14.19 -13.66 -1.22
C GLY A 127 -13.92 -13.70 0.28
N ARG A 128 -12.67 -13.64 0.72
CA ARG A 128 -12.26 -13.56 2.13
C ARG A 128 -11.92 -12.15 2.59
N LEU A 129 -12.24 -11.15 1.79
CA LEU A 129 -11.95 -9.74 2.07
C LEU A 129 -13.25 -8.96 2.26
N VAL A 130 -13.26 -8.06 3.24
CA VAL A 130 -14.35 -7.10 3.44
C VAL A 130 -14.13 -5.92 2.51
N GLN A 131 -15.14 -5.55 1.74
CA GLN A 131 -15.09 -4.36 0.91
C GLN A 131 -15.40 -3.11 1.74
N GLN A 132 -14.55 -2.10 1.61
CA GLN A 132 -14.87 -0.71 1.92
C GLN A 132 -15.19 0.02 0.62
N VAL A 133 -15.99 1.08 0.69
CA VAL A 133 -16.37 1.89 -0.46
C VAL A 133 -15.91 3.33 -0.23
N MET A 134 -15.18 3.88 -1.19
CA MET A 134 -14.70 5.25 -1.17
C MET A 134 -15.50 6.11 -2.15
N THR A 135 -15.76 7.37 -1.81
CA THR A 135 -16.49 8.30 -2.68
C THR A 135 -15.58 8.94 -3.74
N ASP A 136 -16.14 9.24 -4.92
CA ASP A 136 -15.50 10.12 -5.92
C ASP A 136 -15.88 11.58 -5.60
N ALA A 137 -15.00 12.26 -4.89
CA ALA A 137 -15.15 13.67 -4.52
C ALA A 137 -13.77 14.31 -4.31
N THR A 138 -13.69 15.66 -4.30
CA THR A 138 -12.45 16.39 -3.98
C THR A 138 -11.99 16.16 -2.53
N VAL A 139 -12.96 16.00 -1.62
CA VAL A 139 -12.77 15.51 -0.26
C VAL A 139 -13.50 14.17 -0.17
N ARG A 140 -12.77 13.09 0.04
CA ARG A 140 -13.28 11.73 0.00
C ARG A 140 -13.68 11.23 1.38
N THR A 141 -14.72 10.41 1.40
CA THR A 141 -15.08 9.58 2.55
C THR A 141 -14.95 8.11 2.20
N ALA A 142 -14.81 7.24 3.19
CA ALA A 142 -14.86 5.79 3.02
C ALA A 142 -15.80 5.17 4.07
N THR A 143 -16.35 4.02 3.75
CA THR A 143 -17.18 3.25 4.69
C THR A 143 -16.37 2.77 5.89
N GLN A 144 -17.07 2.38 6.94
CA GLN A 144 -16.51 1.80 8.16
C GLN A 144 -17.07 0.39 8.40
N ASN A 145 -17.10 -0.43 7.34
CA ASN A 145 -17.52 -1.81 7.44
C ASN A 145 -16.58 -2.58 8.36
N GLN A 146 -17.15 -3.33 9.32
CA GLN A 146 -16.37 -4.04 10.30
C GLN A 146 -15.54 -5.17 9.66
N VAL A 147 -14.25 -5.21 9.93
CA VAL A 147 -13.34 -6.29 9.53
C VAL A 147 -13.03 -7.16 10.74
N THR A 148 -13.76 -8.27 10.88
CA THR A 148 -13.54 -9.23 11.96
C THR A 148 -12.61 -10.34 11.46
N TYR A 149 -11.33 -10.17 11.66
CA TYR A 149 -10.28 -11.12 11.26
C TYR A 149 -10.49 -12.50 11.91
N SER A 150 -10.58 -13.53 11.07
CA SER A 150 -10.89 -14.91 11.44
C SER A 150 -10.28 -15.89 10.42
N ASP A 151 -10.64 -17.16 10.51
CA ASP A 151 -10.25 -18.11 9.48
C ASP A 151 -10.96 -17.87 8.14
N THR A 152 -12.10 -17.19 8.14
CA THR A 152 -12.87 -16.84 6.94
C THR A 152 -12.54 -15.46 6.40
N ILE A 153 -12.30 -14.45 7.24
CA ILE A 153 -11.98 -13.07 6.84
C ILE A 153 -10.49 -12.85 6.99
N LYS A 154 -9.81 -12.52 5.87
CA LYS A 154 -8.38 -12.37 5.76
C LYS A 154 -7.94 -10.96 5.35
N GLY A 155 -8.83 -9.98 5.44
CA GLY A 155 -8.45 -8.60 5.12
C GLY A 155 -9.59 -7.78 4.57
N TRP A 156 -9.19 -6.73 3.89
CA TRP A 156 -10.09 -5.74 3.31
C TRP A 156 -9.59 -5.25 1.95
N TYR A 157 -10.46 -4.60 1.19
CA TYR A 157 -10.10 -3.91 -0.04
C TYR A 157 -11.01 -2.72 -0.32
N ILE A 158 -10.52 -1.79 -1.14
CA ILE A 158 -11.29 -0.69 -1.77
C ILE A 158 -11.04 -0.74 -3.26
N ASN A 159 -12.09 -0.73 -4.06
CA ASN A 159 -11.98 -0.36 -5.47
C ASN A 159 -11.88 1.16 -5.55
N LEU A 160 -10.88 1.67 -6.27
CA LEU A 160 -10.70 3.10 -6.46
C LEU A 160 -11.89 3.66 -7.24
N PRO A 161 -12.47 4.80 -6.80
CA PRO A 161 -13.78 5.24 -7.26
C PRO A 161 -13.77 5.84 -8.67
N VAL A 162 -12.65 6.43 -9.10
CA VAL A 162 -12.57 7.09 -10.41
C VAL A 162 -12.12 6.10 -11.47
N SER A 163 -12.77 6.12 -12.64
CA SER A 163 -12.36 5.30 -13.78
C SER A 163 -10.91 5.58 -14.17
N GLY A 164 -10.09 4.53 -14.26
CA GLY A 164 -8.67 4.65 -14.57
C GLY A 164 -7.79 5.15 -13.42
N GLU A 165 -8.34 5.43 -12.24
CA GLU A 165 -7.57 5.75 -11.06
C GLU A 165 -6.69 4.56 -10.63
N ARG A 166 -5.45 4.83 -10.24
CA ARG A 166 -4.46 3.80 -9.92
C ARG A 166 -3.44 4.23 -8.88
N ILE A 167 -2.79 3.25 -8.26
CA ILE A 167 -1.73 3.44 -7.28
C ILE A 167 -0.41 3.05 -7.92
N THR A 168 0.49 4.02 -8.08
CA THR A 168 1.84 3.82 -8.62
C THR A 168 2.93 4.16 -7.60
N GLY A 169 2.57 4.92 -6.57
CA GLY A 169 3.45 5.26 -5.45
C GLY A 169 3.47 4.18 -4.38
N VAL A 170 4.44 4.29 -3.48
CA VAL A 170 4.61 3.38 -2.34
C VAL A 170 3.61 3.74 -1.25
N PRO A 171 2.76 2.80 -0.78
CA PRO A 171 1.94 3.03 0.41
C PRO A 171 2.82 3.20 1.64
N MET A 172 2.53 4.19 2.45
CA MET A 172 3.25 4.49 3.70
C MET A 172 2.41 4.11 4.89
N LEU A 173 2.96 3.28 5.77
CA LEU A 173 2.30 2.93 7.03
C LEU A 173 3.01 3.61 8.18
N GLU A 174 2.28 4.40 8.95
CA GLU A 174 2.80 5.07 10.13
C GLU A 174 1.73 5.27 11.18
N ASP A 175 2.04 4.88 12.40
CA ASP A 175 1.18 5.06 13.58
C ASP A 175 -0.29 4.59 13.37
N GLY A 176 -0.49 3.49 12.62
CA GLY A 176 -1.81 2.94 12.35
C GLY A 176 -2.55 3.59 11.16
N ILE A 177 -1.96 4.58 10.50
CA ILE A 177 -2.51 5.20 9.30
C ILE A 177 -1.79 4.66 8.07
N LEU A 178 -2.57 4.17 7.10
CA LEU A 178 -2.10 3.85 5.76
C LEU A 178 -2.31 5.07 4.86
N LEU A 179 -1.20 5.73 4.52
CA LEU A 179 -1.17 6.85 3.57
C LEU A 179 -0.76 6.34 2.18
N PHE A 180 -1.47 6.74 1.15
CA PHE A 180 -1.11 6.45 -0.23
C PHE A 180 -1.64 7.52 -1.18
N THR A 181 -0.97 7.68 -2.31
CA THR A 181 -1.42 8.56 -3.38
C THR A 181 -1.95 7.77 -4.56
N THR A 182 -2.92 8.36 -5.24
CA THR A 182 -3.47 7.82 -6.48
C THR A 182 -3.34 8.84 -7.61
N ILE A 183 -3.32 8.35 -8.84
CA ILE A 183 -3.36 9.16 -10.05
C ILE A 183 -4.51 8.71 -10.94
N VAL A 184 -5.10 9.67 -11.64
CA VAL A 184 -6.06 9.47 -12.74
C VAL A 184 -5.44 10.11 -13.96
N PRO A 185 -4.75 9.37 -14.83
CA PRO A 185 -4.11 9.93 -16.01
C PRO A 185 -5.12 10.58 -16.95
N SER A 186 -4.74 11.69 -17.59
CA SER A 186 -5.47 12.28 -18.69
C SER A 186 -4.74 12.03 -20.02
N ALA A 187 -5.51 11.65 -21.03
CA ALA A 187 -4.99 11.55 -22.40
C ALA A 187 -4.96 12.92 -23.13
N SER A 188 -5.52 13.97 -22.50
CA SER A 188 -5.54 15.33 -23.05
C SER A 188 -4.15 15.94 -22.97
N PRO A 189 -3.55 16.39 -24.10
CA PRO A 189 -2.26 17.07 -24.08
C PRO A 189 -2.30 18.44 -23.40
N CYS A 190 -3.48 19.00 -23.13
CA CYS A 190 -3.67 20.27 -22.44
C CYS A 190 -3.78 20.12 -20.91
N ASP A 191 -3.98 18.91 -20.41
CA ASP A 191 -4.02 18.62 -18.99
C ASP A 191 -2.63 18.20 -18.52
N PHE A 192 -2.08 18.88 -17.52
CA PHE A 192 -0.77 18.53 -16.93
C PHE A 192 -0.84 17.21 -16.14
N GLY A 193 -1.14 16.09 -16.85
CA GLY A 193 -1.09 14.74 -16.32
C GLY A 193 -2.41 14.18 -15.77
N GLY A 194 -3.42 15.00 -15.47
CA GLY A 194 -4.72 14.58 -14.93
C GLY A 194 -4.94 14.92 -13.45
N ARG A 195 -5.70 14.09 -12.74
CA ARG A 195 -6.04 14.25 -11.30
C ARG A 195 -5.16 13.36 -10.42
N GLY A 196 -5.10 13.65 -9.13
CA GLY A 196 -4.47 12.80 -8.15
C GLY A 196 -4.98 13.09 -6.74
N PHE A 197 -4.88 12.10 -5.88
CA PHE A 197 -5.41 12.15 -4.52
C PHE A 197 -4.39 11.67 -3.51
N ALA A 198 -4.37 12.29 -2.35
CA ALA A 198 -3.78 11.75 -1.13
C ALA A 198 -4.89 11.08 -0.32
N ASN A 199 -4.67 9.85 0.12
CA ASN A 199 -5.65 9.07 0.86
C ASN A 199 -5.03 8.58 2.18
N ALA A 200 -5.87 8.52 3.23
CA ALA A 200 -5.51 8.08 4.57
C ALA A 200 -6.59 7.15 5.12
N LEU A 201 -6.21 5.94 5.47
CA LEU A 201 -7.12 4.90 5.97
C LEU A 201 -6.58 4.28 7.25
N ASP A 202 -7.46 3.70 8.03
CA ASP A 202 -7.07 2.77 9.09
C ASP A 202 -6.44 1.52 8.45
N PHE A 203 -5.22 1.19 8.85
CA PHE A 203 -4.47 0.12 8.20
C PHE A 203 -5.06 -1.28 8.42
N LEU A 204 -5.73 -1.48 9.57
CA LEU A 204 -6.33 -2.79 9.91
C LEU A 204 -7.63 -3.03 9.15
N THR A 205 -8.41 -2.01 8.88
CA THR A 205 -9.78 -2.16 8.39
C THR A 205 -10.01 -1.57 7.00
N GLY A 206 -9.08 -0.73 6.50
CA GLY A 206 -9.28 0.04 5.27
C GLY A 206 -10.39 1.08 5.37
N SER A 207 -10.91 1.31 6.57
CA SER A 207 -11.97 2.28 6.82
C SER A 207 -11.45 3.72 6.92
N MET A 208 -12.36 4.68 6.79
CA MET A 208 -12.07 6.07 7.15
C MET A 208 -11.68 6.15 8.64
N LEU A 209 -10.70 7.01 8.95
CA LEU A 209 -10.26 7.27 10.31
C LEU A 209 -11.38 7.89 11.16
N ALA A 210 -11.35 7.66 12.47
CA ALA A 210 -12.30 8.25 13.43
C ALA A 210 -11.93 9.68 13.85
N PHE A 211 -10.90 10.26 13.23
CA PHE A 211 -10.43 11.62 13.47
C PHE A 211 -10.03 12.27 12.13
N PRO A 212 -9.94 13.60 12.05
CA PRO A 212 -9.54 14.29 10.83
C PRO A 212 -8.18 13.81 10.33
N ALA A 213 -8.13 13.39 9.05
CA ALA A 213 -6.91 12.89 8.42
C ALA A 213 -6.12 14.00 7.72
N PHE A 214 -6.80 15.04 7.25
CA PHE A 214 -6.25 16.12 6.43
C PHE A 214 -6.80 17.47 6.87
N ASP A 215 -5.98 18.53 6.79
CA ASP A 215 -6.38 19.93 6.93
C ASP A 215 -7.20 20.35 5.70
N ILE A 216 -8.52 20.24 5.80
CA ILE A 216 -9.46 20.51 4.70
C ILE A 216 -9.69 22.02 4.54
N ASN A 217 -9.77 22.75 5.65
CA ASN A 217 -10.02 24.19 5.65
C ASN A 217 -8.75 25.02 5.34
N ARG A 218 -7.59 24.37 5.25
CA ARG A 218 -6.27 24.93 4.88
C ARG A 218 -5.78 26.03 5.82
N ASN A 219 -6.14 25.93 7.09
CA ASN A 219 -5.67 26.86 8.13
C ASN A 219 -4.32 26.45 8.73
N ARG A 220 -3.75 25.31 8.31
CA ARG A 220 -2.50 24.68 8.77
C ARG A 220 -2.58 24.13 10.19
N VAL A 221 -3.78 23.93 10.71
CA VAL A 221 -4.04 23.33 12.02
C VAL A 221 -5.04 22.19 11.79
N LEU A 222 -4.62 20.97 12.07
CA LEU A 222 -5.52 19.83 12.00
C LEU A 222 -6.39 19.79 13.25
N SER A 223 -7.68 19.92 13.08
CA SER A 223 -8.68 20.00 14.15
C SER A 223 -9.98 19.31 13.76
N LEU A 224 -10.93 19.21 14.68
CA LEU A 224 -12.26 18.66 14.40
C LEU A 224 -13.05 19.46 13.37
N ASP A 225 -12.70 20.75 13.17
CA ASP A 225 -13.33 21.62 12.18
C ASP A 225 -13.03 21.20 10.74
N ASP A 226 -11.99 20.37 10.52
CA ASP A 226 -11.67 19.78 9.22
C ASP A 226 -12.61 18.64 8.83
N GLY A 227 -13.36 18.11 9.79
CA GLY A 227 -14.24 16.98 9.56
C GLY A 227 -13.49 15.68 9.26
N LEU A 228 -14.23 14.60 9.08
CA LEU A 228 -13.66 13.29 8.75
C LEU A 228 -13.51 13.14 7.24
N SER A 229 -12.34 12.67 6.81
CA SER A 229 -12.03 12.42 5.41
C SER A 229 -11.12 11.21 5.23
N ALA A 230 -11.30 10.50 4.13
CA ALA A 230 -10.46 9.37 3.71
C ALA A 230 -9.46 9.78 2.62
N GLY A 231 -9.60 10.98 2.05
CA GLY A 231 -8.70 11.49 1.03
C GLY A 231 -9.04 12.90 0.57
N VAL A 232 -8.06 13.54 -0.07
CA VAL A 232 -8.18 14.89 -0.65
C VAL A 232 -7.51 14.94 -2.02
N GLU A 233 -8.07 15.73 -2.92
CA GLU A 233 -7.48 15.95 -4.24
C GLU A 233 -6.25 16.85 -4.13
N ILE A 234 -5.12 16.39 -4.67
CA ILE A 234 -3.82 17.07 -4.62
C ILE A 234 -3.26 17.40 -6.02
N GLY A 235 -3.96 16.99 -7.09
CA GLY A 235 -3.47 17.06 -8.46
C GLY A 235 -2.56 15.87 -8.83
N PHE A 236 -2.17 15.79 -10.09
CA PHE A 236 -1.46 14.64 -10.63
C PHE A 236 -0.01 14.57 -10.12
N SER A 237 0.33 13.49 -9.42
CA SER A 237 1.66 13.23 -8.86
C SER A 237 2.04 11.76 -9.02
N VAL A 238 2.89 11.43 -10.00
CA VAL A 238 3.29 10.05 -10.33
C VAL A 238 4.20 9.42 -9.26
N GLY A 239 5.08 10.21 -8.67
CA GLY A 239 6.10 9.72 -7.73
C GLY A 239 5.59 9.39 -6.33
N GLY A 240 4.29 9.55 -6.08
CA GLY A 240 3.76 9.43 -4.72
C GLY A 240 4.06 10.68 -3.87
N GLY A 241 4.04 10.52 -2.56
CA GLY A 241 4.36 11.60 -1.61
C GLY A 241 5.40 11.17 -0.59
N THR A 242 6.01 12.15 0.05
CA THR A 242 6.89 11.94 1.20
C THR A 242 6.24 12.56 2.43
N ARG A 243 6.16 11.79 3.51
CA ARG A 243 5.68 12.30 4.80
C ARG A 243 6.84 12.93 5.57
N ILE A 244 6.64 14.15 6.03
CA ILE A 244 7.58 14.88 6.89
C ILE A 244 6.96 14.99 8.27
N ARG A 245 7.65 14.48 9.28
CA ARG A 245 7.18 14.56 10.67
C ARG A 245 7.31 15.96 11.22
N GLY A 246 6.21 16.50 11.71
CA GLY A 246 6.16 17.77 12.41
C GLY A 246 6.07 17.62 13.94
N SER A 247 6.12 18.72 14.67
CA SER A 247 5.92 18.72 16.13
C SER A 247 4.45 18.53 16.52
N ALA A 248 3.53 19.23 15.85
CA ALA A 248 2.10 19.13 16.08
C ALA A 248 1.45 18.14 15.12
N ASP A 249 1.56 18.35 13.81
CA ASP A 249 1.01 17.55 12.74
C ASP A 249 2.11 17.17 11.74
N ASP A 250 1.85 16.19 10.89
CA ASP A 250 2.77 15.79 9.84
C ASP A 250 2.38 16.45 8.51
N LEU A 251 3.33 16.52 7.58
CA LEU A 251 3.11 17.03 6.24
C LEU A 251 3.30 15.90 5.23
N LEU A 252 2.34 15.73 4.34
CA LEU A 252 2.53 15.00 3.11
C LEU A 252 2.96 15.99 2.01
N VAL A 253 4.14 15.77 1.45
CA VAL A 253 4.70 16.57 0.37
C VAL A 253 4.76 15.73 -0.89
N SER A 254 4.16 16.22 -1.97
CA SER A 254 4.23 15.57 -3.29
C SER A 254 4.55 16.60 -4.38
N SER A 255 5.22 16.16 -5.44
CA SER A 255 5.48 16.98 -6.63
C SER A 255 4.41 16.72 -7.68
N ARG A 256 3.83 17.78 -8.24
CA ARG A 256 2.93 17.68 -9.40
C ARG A 256 3.69 17.55 -10.71
N ALA A 257 2.99 17.12 -11.75
CA ALA A 257 3.55 17.01 -13.09
C ALA A 257 3.98 18.38 -13.69
N ASP A 258 3.40 19.49 -13.21
CA ASP A 258 3.77 20.85 -13.58
C ASP A 258 5.02 21.37 -12.84
N GLY A 259 5.66 20.52 -12.00
CA GLY A 259 6.83 20.86 -11.20
C GLY A 259 6.52 21.58 -9.89
N THR A 260 5.26 21.87 -9.58
CA THR A 260 4.87 22.49 -8.30
C THR A 260 4.87 21.48 -7.17
N LEU A 261 5.17 21.94 -5.94
CA LEU A 261 5.05 21.13 -4.72
C LEU A 261 3.69 21.36 -4.07
N VAL A 262 3.05 20.26 -3.70
CA VAL A 262 1.85 20.27 -2.87
C VAL A 262 2.23 19.83 -1.46
N GLN A 263 1.78 20.59 -0.48
CA GLN A 263 1.90 20.28 0.93
C GLN A 263 0.50 20.12 1.52
N THR A 264 0.28 19.01 2.18
CA THR A 264 -1.00 18.72 2.85
C THR A 264 -0.72 18.32 4.29
N THR A 265 -1.28 19.03 5.26
CA THR A 265 -1.17 18.67 6.67
C THR A 265 -1.95 17.38 6.92
N THR A 266 -1.33 16.43 7.59
CA THR A 266 -1.90 15.10 7.87
C THR A 266 -1.81 14.76 9.35
N ALA A 267 -2.71 13.89 9.81
CA ALA A 267 -2.73 13.40 11.18
C ALA A 267 -1.49 12.58 11.52
N LYS A 268 -1.09 12.63 12.79
CA LYS A 268 0.02 11.82 13.34
C LYS A 268 -0.31 10.36 13.60
N GLY A 269 -1.57 9.98 13.51
CA GLY A 269 -2.00 8.65 13.84
C GLY A 269 -2.26 8.39 15.33
N TYR A 270 -2.43 7.13 15.67
CA TYR A 270 -2.79 6.73 17.03
C TYR A 270 -1.60 6.89 17.98
N THR A 271 -1.62 7.90 18.83
CA THR A 271 -0.54 8.19 19.79
C THR A 271 -0.27 7.06 20.80
N GLY A 272 -1.19 6.11 20.95
CA GLY A 272 -1.06 4.94 21.83
C GLY A 272 -0.24 3.78 21.26
N LEU A 273 0.06 3.77 19.97
CA LEU A 273 0.83 2.72 19.30
C LEU A 273 2.33 3.03 19.18
N ARG A 274 2.81 4.10 19.83
CA ARG A 274 4.23 4.44 19.85
C ARG A 274 4.98 3.43 20.72
N GLY A 275 5.28 2.27 20.13
CA GLY A 275 6.30 1.40 20.67
C GLY A 275 7.63 2.15 20.67
N ARG A 276 8.32 2.15 21.81
CA ARG A 276 9.68 2.68 21.94
C ARG A 276 10.56 1.88 20.97
N ILE A 277 10.96 2.48 19.84
CA ILE A 277 12.03 1.93 19.00
C ILE A 277 13.30 2.12 19.83
N THR A 278 13.72 1.09 20.55
CA THR A 278 15.02 1.08 21.20
C THR A 278 16.05 0.75 20.13
N TRP A 279 16.84 1.74 19.73
CA TRP A 279 18.11 1.51 19.09
C TRP A 279 18.99 0.74 20.08
N ARG A 280 19.32 -0.48 19.80
CA ARG A 280 20.45 -1.15 20.48
C ARG A 280 21.71 -0.68 19.77
N GLU A 281 22.51 0.09 20.48
CA GLU A 281 23.87 0.37 20.10
C GLU A 281 24.64 -0.96 20.13
N PHE A 282 25.13 -1.42 19.00
CA PHE A 282 26.08 -2.51 18.96
C PHE A 282 27.44 -1.92 19.36
N VAL A 283 27.83 -2.09 20.62
CA VAL A 283 29.21 -1.88 21.04
C VAL A 283 30.00 -3.12 20.58
N GLN A 284 30.99 -2.88 19.73
CA GLN A 284 31.98 -3.89 19.31
C GLN A 284 32.87 -4.32 20.49
#